data_92ec8b98d241fc727c8a4c74154e9839
#
_entry.id   92ec8b98d241fc727c8a4c74154e9839
#
_cell.length_a   1.000
_cell.length_b   1.000
_cell.length_c   1.000
_cell.angle_alpha   90.00
_cell.angle_beta   90.00
_cell.angle_gamma   90.00
#
_symmetry.space_group_name_H-M   'P 1'
#
loop_
_entity.id
_entity.type
_entity.pdbx_description
1 polymer ?
#
loop_
_entity_poly.entity_id
_entity_poly.type
_entity_poly.pdbx_seq_one_letter_code
_entity_poly.pdbx_strand_id
1 'polypeptide(L)'
;MADAPIAVLTEGNGRVHVVHLIDDSVKIKGIGVLNPYTTLNDVGMGEEVQIGSKIFTRLPPRLPELVLGMKRRAQTIGSKDAGVLIARLGIGAGDVVLEAGLGSAGQSMHLARTMGSSGHLITIEPREEHSSVGLENLSTLSKALPEFPKHDHIDGRIEDSFDRIKEVSNDVDAILLDLPEHPSAIQAAAPLLKIGGRLSCYCPVSSQLE
;
A
#
# COMPACT_ATOMS: atom_id res chain seq x y z
N MET A 1 -2.81 4.45 19.51
CA MET A 1 -2.20 3.39 18.68
C MET A 1 -1.43 3.93 17.48
N ALA A 2 -1.44 5.24 17.27
CA ALA A 2 -0.92 5.86 16.04
C ALA A 2 0.60 5.76 15.84
N ASP A 3 1.45 5.68 16.86
CA ASP A 3 2.91 5.84 16.72
C ASP A 3 3.77 4.64 17.16
N ALA A 4 3.16 3.48 17.35
CA ALA A 4 3.93 2.31 17.74
C ALA A 4 4.84 1.82 16.59
N PRO A 5 6.15 1.53 16.87
CA PRO A 5 7.05 0.96 15.88
C PRO A 5 6.52 -0.35 15.30
N ILE A 6 6.98 -0.69 14.10
CA ILE A 6 6.57 -1.92 13.41
C ILE A 6 7.65 -2.98 13.59
N ALA A 7 7.25 -4.17 14.00
CA ALA A 7 8.06 -5.38 13.92
C ALA A 7 7.51 -6.32 12.85
N VAL A 8 8.40 -7.05 12.21
CA VAL A 8 8.07 -8.14 11.30
C VAL A 8 8.55 -9.44 11.89
N LEU A 9 7.67 -10.44 11.91
CA LEU A 9 7.98 -11.79 12.35
C LEU A 9 7.75 -12.77 11.20
N THR A 10 8.66 -13.70 10.99
CA THR A 10 8.49 -14.78 10.01
C THR A 10 8.53 -16.14 10.66
N GLU A 11 7.65 -17.05 10.22
CA GLU A 11 7.69 -18.47 10.58
C GLU A 11 8.60 -19.23 9.60
N GLY A 12 9.13 -20.39 9.99
CA GLY A 12 9.98 -21.23 9.14
C GLY A 12 9.34 -21.69 7.82
N ASN A 13 8.01 -21.61 7.71
CA ASN A 13 7.25 -21.87 6.48
C ASN A 13 7.14 -20.63 5.54
N GLY A 14 7.79 -19.52 5.89
CA GLY A 14 7.77 -18.28 5.13
C GLY A 14 6.54 -17.38 5.39
N ARG A 15 5.67 -17.73 6.34
CA ARG A 15 4.55 -16.87 6.71
C ARG A 15 5.05 -15.63 7.46
N VAL A 16 4.56 -14.46 7.03
CA VAL A 16 4.94 -13.15 7.58
C VAL A 16 3.80 -12.57 8.40
N HIS A 17 4.16 -11.97 9.53
CA HIS A 17 3.27 -11.22 10.40
C HIS A 17 3.83 -9.83 10.63
N VAL A 18 3.01 -8.81 10.38
CA VAL A 18 3.32 -7.42 10.69
C VAL A 18 2.67 -7.08 12.03
N VAL A 19 3.48 -6.61 12.97
CA VAL A 19 3.08 -6.41 14.36
C VAL A 19 3.40 -4.98 14.79
N HIS A 20 2.40 -4.26 15.31
CA HIS A 20 2.62 -2.98 15.96
C HIS A 20 3.09 -3.21 17.39
N LEU A 21 4.24 -2.62 17.78
CA LEU A 21 4.82 -2.74 19.11
C LEU A 21 4.08 -1.85 20.10
N ILE A 22 2.82 -2.18 20.37
CA ILE A 22 2.00 -1.50 21.38
C ILE A 22 2.22 -2.16 22.73
N ASP A 23 2.22 -1.35 23.80
CA ASP A 23 2.34 -1.83 25.17
C ASP A 23 0.94 -2.13 25.74
N ASP A 24 0.29 -3.11 25.14
CA ASP A 24 -0.99 -3.65 25.60
C ASP A 24 -1.16 -5.10 25.11
N SER A 25 -2.03 -5.85 25.79
CA SER A 25 -2.30 -7.24 25.44
C SER A 25 -3.27 -7.32 24.24
N VAL A 26 -2.78 -7.79 23.10
CA VAL A 26 -3.56 -7.85 21.86
C VAL A 26 -3.58 -9.24 21.24
N LYS A 27 -4.67 -9.55 20.55
CA LYS A 27 -4.78 -10.79 19.77
C LYS A 27 -4.24 -10.56 18.35
N ILE A 28 -3.15 -11.24 18.01
CA ILE A 28 -2.55 -11.21 16.67
C ILE A 28 -2.92 -12.49 15.94
N LYS A 29 -3.51 -12.33 14.77
CA LYS A 29 -3.95 -13.46 13.93
C LYS A 29 -2.76 -14.35 13.55
N GLY A 30 -2.85 -15.61 13.92
CA GLY A 30 -1.82 -16.63 13.61
C GLY A 30 -0.68 -16.71 14.62
N ILE A 31 -0.58 -15.79 15.59
CA ILE A 31 0.38 -15.80 16.68
C ILE A 31 -0.31 -16.15 18.00
N GLY A 32 -1.33 -15.41 18.39
CA GLY A 32 -2.03 -15.57 19.66
C GLY A 32 -2.28 -14.25 20.37
N VAL A 33 -2.46 -14.31 21.69
CA VAL A 33 -2.58 -13.14 22.56
C VAL A 33 -1.23 -12.89 23.23
N LEU A 34 -0.68 -11.69 23.07
CA LEU A 34 0.57 -11.25 23.70
C LEU A 34 0.58 -9.73 23.84
N ASN A 35 1.49 -9.23 24.67
CA ASN A 35 1.89 -7.82 24.64
C ASN A 35 3.09 -7.69 23.69
N PRO A 36 2.93 -7.07 22.50
CA PRO A 36 3.99 -7.01 21.50
C PRO A 36 5.22 -6.26 21.97
N TYR A 37 5.04 -5.17 22.72
CA TYR A 37 6.16 -4.37 23.21
C TYR A 37 7.04 -5.19 24.15
N THR A 38 6.48 -5.75 25.21
CA THR A 38 7.26 -6.52 26.21
C THR A 38 7.82 -7.82 25.63
N THR A 39 7.16 -8.40 24.60
CA THR A 39 7.61 -9.65 23.99
C THR A 39 8.73 -9.43 22.96
N LEU A 40 8.73 -8.31 22.25
CA LEU A 40 9.56 -8.13 21.04
C LEU A 40 10.57 -6.98 21.15
N ASN A 41 10.43 -6.06 22.11
CA ASN A 41 11.28 -4.87 22.16
C ASN A 41 12.78 -5.21 22.22
N ASP A 42 13.14 -6.21 23.00
CA ASP A 42 14.53 -6.63 23.23
C ASP A 42 15.02 -7.73 22.28
N VAL A 43 14.18 -8.21 21.35
CA VAL A 43 14.57 -9.20 20.34
C VAL A 43 15.29 -8.49 19.20
N GLY A 44 16.53 -8.85 18.92
CA GLY A 44 17.32 -8.27 17.82
C GLY A 44 16.85 -8.71 16.43
N MET A 45 17.27 -7.97 15.40
CA MET A 45 17.00 -8.36 14.01
C MET A 45 17.78 -9.63 13.65
N GLY A 46 17.08 -10.63 13.11
CA GLY A 46 17.61 -11.96 12.81
C GLY A 46 17.53 -12.93 13.99
N GLU A 47 17.14 -12.47 15.18
CA GLU A 47 16.99 -13.34 16.35
C GLU A 47 15.63 -14.05 16.33
N GLU A 48 15.64 -15.23 16.97
CA GLU A 48 14.45 -16.04 17.16
C GLU A 48 13.77 -15.73 18.48
N VAL A 49 12.44 -15.74 18.47
CA VAL A 49 11.60 -15.62 19.65
C VAL A 49 10.55 -16.71 19.66
N GLN A 50 10.42 -17.40 20.80
CA GLN A 50 9.35 -18.37 20.99
C GLN A 50 8.10 -17.68 21.55
N ILE A 51 6.98 -17.82 20.86
CA ILE A 51 5.68 -17.32 21.28
C ILE A 51 4.69 -18.49 21.28
N GLY A 52 4.30 -18.92 22.48
CA GLY A 52 3.54 -20.15 22.65
C GLY A 52 4.33 -21.38 22.18
N SER A 53 3.78 -22.14 21.25
CA SER A 53 4.41 -23.33 20.66
C SER A 53 5.18 -23.05 19.37
N LYS A 54 5.25 -21.81 18.92
CA LYS A 54 5.85 -21.43 17.64
C LYS A 54 7.13 -20.63 17.85
N ILE A 55 8.06 -20.78 16.90
CA ILE A 55 9.28 -19.98 16.80
C ILE A 55 9.13 -19.02 15.63
N PHE A 56 9.49 -17.78 15.88
CA PHE A 56 9.49 -16.70 14.89
C PHE A 56 10.86 -16.06 14.82
N THR A 57 11.29 -15.65 13.64
CA THR A 57 12.48 -14.82 13.45
C THR A 57 12.05 -13.36 13.25
N ARG A 58 12.66 -12.44 13.99
CA ARG A 58 12.43 -11.00 13.81
C ARG A 58 13.19 -10.49 12.61
N LEU A 59 12.49 -9.84 11.68
CA LEU A 59 13.07 -9.22 10.48
C LEU A 59 12.87 -7.70 10.47
N PRO A 60 13.73 -6.94 9.75
CA PRO A 60 13.49 -5.53 9.50
C PRO A 60 12.20 -5.36 8.66
N PRO A 61 11.38 -4.33 8.94
CA PRO A 61 10.15 -4.09 8.20
C PRO A 61 10.46 -3.47 6.83
N ARG A 62 10.73 -4.30 5.83
CA ARG A 62 10.95 -3.88 4.45
C ARG A 62 9.67 -4.08 3.62
N LEU A 63 9.63 -3.46 2.43
CA LEU A 63 8.44 -3.53 1.56
C LEU A 63 7.98 -4.97 1.26
N PRO A 64 8.86 -5.95 0.90
CA PRO A 64 8.41 -7.31 0.62
C PRO A 64 7.66 -7.95 1.80
N GLU A 65 8.18 -7.83 3.01
CA GLU A 65 7.58 -8.38 4.22
C GLU A 65 6.28 -7.67 4.57
N LEU A 66 6.22 -6.34 4.41
CA LEU A 66 5.01 -5.55 4.65
C LEU A 66 3.89 -5.92 3.68
N VAL A 67 4.20 -6.13 2.40
CA VAL A 67 3.25 -6.59 1.37
C VAL A 67 2.77 -8.02 1.64
N LEU A 68 3.66 -8.92 2.08
CA LEU A 68 3.29 -10.29 2.43
C LEU A 68 2.39 -10.34 3.67
N GLY A 69 2.67 -9.51 4.68
CA GLY A 69 1.96 -9.46 5.95
C GLY A 69 0.77 -8.49 5.99
N MET A 70 0.49 -7.76 4.92
CA MET A 70 -0.58 -6.76 4.88
C MET A 70 -1.98 -7.36 5.08
N LYS A 71 -2.90 -6.57 5.58
CA LYS A 71 -4.32 -6.93 5.62
C LYS A 71 -4.90 -6.96 4.20
N ARG A 72 -5.77 -7.92 3.92
CA ARG A 72 -6.38 -8.06 2.58
C ARG A 72 -7.91 -8.09 2.70
N ARG A 73 -8.56 -7.23 1.94
CA ARG A 73 -9.99 -7.21 1.72
C ARG A 73 -10.32 -7.45 0.24
N ALA A 74 -9.56 -6.80 -0.66
CA ALA A 74 -9.62 -6.97 -2.10
C ALA A 74 -8.44 -7.81 -2.62
N GLN A 75 -8.57 -8.33 -3.84
CA GLN A 75 -7.43 -8.84 -4.61
C GLN A 75 -6.47 -7.68 -4.87
N THR A 76 -5.18 -7.93 -4.81
CA THR A 76 -4.15 -6.91 -4.96
C THR A 76 -3.26 -7.22 -6.15
N ILE A 77 -2.80 -6.18 -6.82
CA ILE A 77 -1.72 -6.28 -7.81
C ILE A 77 -0.48 -6.82 -7.10
N GLY A 78 0.08 -7.90 -7.61
CA GLY A 78 1.27 -8.53 -7.05
C GLY A 78 2.56 -7.76 -7.37
N SER A 79 3.63 -8.01 -6.61
CA SER A 79 4.90 -7.27 -6.75
C SER A 79 5.51 -7.35 -8.17
N LYS A 80 5.32 -8.47 -8.88
CA LYS A 80 5.77 -8.62 -10.27
C LYS A 80 5.08 -7.60 -11.19
N ASP A 81 3.75 -7.53 -11.14
CA ASP A 81 2.97 -6.65 -11.99
C ASP A 81 3.15 -5.19 -11.56
N ALA A 82 3.24 -4.93 -10.25
CA ALA A 82 3.57 -3.62 -9.71
C ALA A 82 4.90 -3.08 -10.26
N GLY A 83 5.95 -3.90 -10.28
CA GLY A 83 7.24 -3.53 -10.85
C GLY A 83 7.16 -3.24 -12.36
N VAL A 84 6.38 -4.02 -13.12
CA VAL A 84 6.15 -3.78 -14.55
C VAL A 84 5.42 -2.46 -14.78
N LEU A 85 4.36 -2.17 -14.01
CA LEU A 85 3.60 -0.93 -14.11
C LEU A 85 4.46 0.29 -13.79
N ILE A 86 5.23 0.26 -12.71
CA ILE A 86 6.16 1.31 -12.33
C ILE A 86 7.16 1.59 -13.45
N ALA A 87 7.79 0.55 -13.99
CA ALA A 87 8.76 0.68 -15.07
C ALA A 87 8.15 1.21 -16.38
N ARG A 88 6.95 0.73 -16.74
CA ARG A 88 6.25 1.16 -17.97
C ARG A 88 5.71 2.57 -17.90
N LEU A 89 5.24 2.99 -16.73
CA LEU A 89 4.78 4.35 -16.50
C LEU A 89 5.95 5.33 -16.29
N GLY A 90 7.16 4.82 -16.00
CA GLY A 90 8.36 5.62 -15.75
C GLY A 90 8.33 6.32 -14.39
N ILE A 91 7.62 5.73 -13.42
CA ILE A 91 7.45 6.32 -12.08
C ILE A 91 8.77 6.29 -11.31
N GLY A 92 9.11 7.41 -10.69
CA GLY A 92 10.33 7.59 -9.90
C GLY A 92 10.17 8.55 -8.72
N ALA A 93 11.31 8.89 -8.11
CA ALA A 93 11.34 9.79 -6.97
C ALA A 93 10.84 11.20 -7.36
N GLY A 94 9.91 11.72 -6.57
CA GLY A 94 9.35 13.06 -6.75
C GLY A 94 8.14 13.16 -7.67
N ASP A 95 7.74 12.08 -8.33
CA ASP A 95 6.55 12.09 -9.21
C ASP A 95 5.26 12.27 -8.43
N VAL A 96 4.26 12.79 -9.10
CA VAL A 96 2.85 12.86 -8.65
C VAL A 96 2.08 11.74 -9.35
N VAL A 97 1.58 10.78 -8.60
CA VAL A 97 0.87 9.61 -9.14
C VAL A 97 -0.55 9.54 -8.61
N LEU A 98 -1.50 9.37 -9.52
CA LEU A 98 -2.90 9.10 -9.21
C LEU A 98 -3.19 7.62 -9.41
N GLU A 99 -3.69 6.97 -8.36
CA GLU A 99 -4.18 5.59 -8.40
C GLU A 99 -5.66 5.54 -8.10
N ALA A 100 -6.47 5.04 -9.02
CA ALA A 100 -7.89 4.78 -8.81
C ALA A 100 -8.14 3.27 -8.67
N GLY A 101 -8.75 2.89 -7.55
CA GLY A 101 -8.89 1.51 -7.11
C GLY A 101 -7.84 1.15 -6.05
N LEU A 102 -7.81 1.90 -4.91
CA LEU A 102 -6.90 1.64 -3.79
C LEU A 102 -6.97 0.19 -3.29
N GLY A 103 -8.18 -0.36 -3.18
CA GLY A 103 -8.38 -1.70 -2.68
C GLY A 103 -7.71 -1.95 -1.33
N SER A 104 -6.80 -2.93 -1.28
CA SER A 104 -5.98 -3.19 -0.08
C SER A 104 -4.60 -2.51 -0.14
N ALA A 105 -4.38 -1.58 -1.06
CA ALA A 105 -3.15 -0.79 -1.25
C ALA A 105 -1.89 -1.58 -1.65
N GLY A 106 -2.03 -2.78 -2.25
CA GLY A 106 -0.85 -3.55 -2.67
C GLY A 106 0.02 -2.79 -3.66
N GLN A 107 -0.58 -2.23 -4.69
CA GLN A 107 0.12 -1.39 -5.68
C GLN A 107 0.59 -0.06 -5.07
N SER A 108 -0.26 0.60 -4.28
CA SER A 108 0.06 1.87 -3.61
C SER A 108 1.32 1.77 -2.74
N MET A 109 1.53 0.64 -2.04
CA MET A 109 2.72 0.41 -1.24
C MET A 109 4.01 0.39 -2.09
N HIS A 110 3.96 -0.19 -3.29
CA HIS A 110 5.07 -0.18 -4.24
C HIS A 110 5.31 1.21 -4.82
N LEU A 111 4.23 1.93 -5.18
CA LEU A 111 4.30 3.32 -5.63
C LEU A 111 4.94 4.21 -4.57
N ALA A 112 4.41 4.19 -3.35
CA ALA A 112 4.92 4.99 -2.23
C ALA A 112 6.42 4.75 -1.99
N ARG A 113 6.88 3.50 -2.02
CA ARG A 113 8.30 3.18 -1.85
C ARG A 113 9.17 3.70 -2.99
N THR A 114 8.66 3.68 -4.22
CA THR A 114 9.39 4.15 -5.40
C THR A 114 9.50 5.68 -5.46
N MET A 115 8.41 6.36 -5.10
CA MET A 115 8.31 7.82 -5.17
C MET A 115 9.09 8.53 -4.06
N GLY A 116 9.26 7.89 -2.91
CA GLY A 116 9.97 8.45 -1.77
C GLY A 116 9.31 9.72 -1.20
N SER A 117 10.00 10.37 -0.27
CA SER A 117 9.46 11.53 0.49
C SER A 117 9.22 12.79 -0.36
N SER A 118 9.81 12.88 -1.54
CA SER A 118 9.57 13.98 -2.49
C SER A 118 8.37 13.76 -3.40
N GLY A 119 7.80 12.56 -3.43
CA GLY A 119 6.65 12.21 -4.25
C GLY A 119 5.30 12.60 -3.65
N HIS A 120 4.26 12.51 -4.47
CA HIS A 120 2.88 12.73 -4.04
C HIS A 120 1.98 11.64 -4.60
N LEU A 121 1.48 10.77 -3.73
CA LEU A 121 0.53 9.71 -4.06
C LEU A 121 -0.89 10.19 -3.79
N ILE A 122 -1.73 10.16 -4.81
CA ILE A 122 -3.17 10.44 -4.70
C ILE A 122 -3.91 9.14 -4.94
N THR A 123 -4.76 8.71 -4.01
CA THR A 123 -5.52 7.47 -4.12
C THR A 123 -7.02 7.72 -4.12
N ILE A 124 -7.77 6.93 -4.89
CA ILE A 124 -9.23 7.01 -4.99
C ILE A 124 -9.83 5.63 -4.75
N GLU A 125 -10.85 5.54 -3.91
CA GLU A 125 -11.63 4.32 -3.69
C GLU A 125 -13.04 4.67 -3.20
N PRO A 126 -14.10 4.24 -3.91
CA PRO A 126 -15.48 4.55 -3.50
C PRO A 126 -16.02 3.63 -2.37
N ARG A 127 -15.36 2.49 -2.13
CA ARG A 127 -15.84 1.49 -1.17
C ARG A 127 -15.11 1.64 0.17
N GLU A 128 -15.83 2.12 1.19
CA GLU A 128 -15.28 2.38 2.52
C GLU A 128 -14.59 1.14 3.14
N GLU A 129 -15.17 -0.06 2.98
CA GLU A 129 -14.57 -1.29 3.49
C GLU A 129 -13.26 -1.69 2.80
N HIS A 130 -12.99 -1.16 1.60
CA HIS A 130 -11.71 -1.34 0.90
C HIS A 130 -10.74 -0.23 1.29
N SER A 131 -11.18 1.04 1.22
CA SER A 131 -10.32 2.18 1.54
C SER A 131 -9.81 2.12 2.98
N SER A 132 -10.64 1.72 3.95
CA SER A 132 -10.21 1.58 5.35
C SER A 132 -9.04 0.60 5.51
N VAL A 133 -9.08 -0.56 4.82
CA VAL A 133 -7.99 -1.55 4.84
C VAL A 133 -6.76 -1.04 4.09
N GLY A 134 -6.95 -0.41 2.93
CA GLY A 134 -5.85 0.16 2.15
C GLY A 134 -5.12 1.27 2.91
N LEU A 135 -5.85 2.19 3.52
CA LEU A 135 -5.30 3.29 4.31
C LEU A 135 -4.56 2.78 5.56
N GLU A 136 -5.07 1.73 6.21
CA GLU A 136 -4.36 1.10 7.33
C GLU A 136 -3.03 0.49 6.90
N ASN A 137 -2.98 -0.19 5.75
CA ASN A 137 -1.75 -0.75 5.19
C ASN A 137 -0.76 0.37 4.81
N LEU A 138 -1.20 1.46 4.18
CA LEU A 138 -0.36 2.63 3.90
C LEU A 138 0.15 3.31 5.17
N SER A 139 -0.69 3.45 6.19
CA SER A 139 -0.28 3.95 7.50
C SER A 139 0.78 3.06 8.15
N THR A 140 0.66 1.74 8.02
CA THR A 140 1.68 0.79 8.51
C THR A 140 3.00 0.97 7.75
N LEU A 141 2.94 1.10 6.42
CA LEU A 141 4.12 1.35 5.58
C LEU A 141 4.81 2.66 5.96
N SER A 142 4.05 3.75 6.14
CA SER A 142 4.61 5.07 6.47
C SER A 142 5.36 5.09 7.81
N LYS A 143 4.93 4.27 8.77
CA LYS A 143 5.60 4.11 10.07
C LYS A 143 6.86 3.24 9.97
N ALA A 144 6.86 2.28 9.06
CA ALA A 144 7.96 1.35 8.87
C ALA A 144 9.09 1.94 8.01
N LEU A 145 8.76 2.83 7.08
CA LEU A 145 9.68 3.41 6.11
C LEU A 145 9.70 4.95 6.23
N PRO A 146 10.85 5.55 6.56
CA PRO A 146 10.93 6.99 6.82
C PRO A 146 10.71 7.87 5.58
N GLU A 147 10.91 7.31 4.40
CA GLU A 147 10.80 8.03 3.11
C GLU A 147 9.42 7.75 2.47
N PHE A 148 8.35 8.19 3.12
CA PHE A 148 7.00 8.05 2.59
C PHE A 148 6.57 9.33 1.87
N PRO A 149 5.90 9.25 0.69
CA PRO A 149 5.45 10.42 -0.06
C PRO A 149 4.32 11.16 0.66
N LYS A 150 4.07 12.41 0.25
CA LYS A 150 2.78 13.04 0.55
C LYS A 150 1.67 12.13 0.06
N HIS A 151 0.63 11.92 0.85
CA HIS A 151 -0.50 11.07 0.48
C HIS A 151 -1.83 11.77 0.75
N ASP A 152 -2.64 11.87 -0.30
CA ASP A 152 -4.03 12.32 -0.21
C ASP A 152 -4.95 11.18 -0.66
N HIS A 153 -6.03 10.96 0.09
CA HIS A 153 -7.06 9.98 -0.26
C HIS A 153 -8.38 10.67 -0.57
N ILE A 154 -9.04 10.22 -1.63
CA ILE A 154 -10.33 10.75 -2.08
C ILE A 154 -11.35 9.61 -2.06
N ASP A 155 -12.33 9.70 -1.16
CA ASP A 155 -13.47 8.79 -1.17
C ASP A 155 -14.38 9.14 -2.36
N GLY A 156 -14.61 8.20 -3.25
CA GLY A 156 -15.46 8.41 -4.41
C GLY A 156 -14.99 7.69 -5.67
N ARG A 157 -15.67 7.95 -6.77
CA ARG A 157 -15.29 7.48 -8.11
C ARG A 157 -14.42 8.53 -8.79
N ILE A 158 -13.52 8.11 -9.65
CA ILE A 158 -12.64 9.03 -10.38
C ILE A 158 -13.42 9.96 -11.29
N GLU A 159 -14.52 9.50 -11.86
CA GLU A 159 -15.42 10.27 -12.72
C GLU A 159 -16.02 11.49 -12.02
N ASP A 160 -16.20 11.42 -10.70
CA ASP A 160 -16.82 12.46 -9.89
C ASP A 160 -15.79 13.27 -9.06
N SER A 161 -14.49 13.01 -9.24
CA SER A 161 -13.44 13.51 -8.34
C SER A 161 -12.51 14.54 -8.98
N PHE A 162 -12.77 15.01 -10.20
CA PHE A 162 -11.88 15.90 -10.94
C PHE A 162 -11.49 17.16 -10.14
N ASP A 163 -12.46 17.89 -9.62
CA ASP A 163 -12.20 19.14 -8.87
C ASP A 163 -11.43 18.84 -7.57
N ARG A 164 -11.78 17.78 -6.86
CA ARG A 164 -11.08 17.36 -5.63
C ARG A 164 -9.63 16.96 -5.90
N ILE A 165 -9.36 16.33 -7.04
CA ILE A 165 -7.98 16.01 -7.45
C ILE A 165 -7.23 17.31 -7.73
N LYS A 166 -7.88 18.27 -8.44
CA LYS A 166 -7.28 19.58 -8.74
C LYS A 166 -7.00 20.43 -7.49
N GLU A 167 -7.74 20.24 -6.41
CA GLU A 167 -7.47 20.90 -5.12
C GLU A 167 -6.16 20.42 -4.48
N VAL A 168 -5.79 19.13 -4.68
CA VAL A 168 -4.59 18.55 -4.07
C VAL A 168 -3.38 18.54 -4.99
N SER A 169 -3.60 18.54 -6.33
CA SER A 169 -2.55 18.61 -7.34
C SER A 169 -3.05 19.22 -8.65
N ASN A 170 -2.24 20.08 -9.27
CA ASN A 170 -2.59 20.64 -10.57
C ASN A 170 -2.56 19.62 -11.70
N ASP A 171 -1.47 18.84 -11.77
CA ASP A 171 -1.23 17.84 -12.80
C ASP A 171 -0.50 16.63 -12.21
N VAL A 172 -0.64 15.46 -12.86
CA VAL A 172 -0.01 14.22 -12.43
C VAL A 172 0.94 13.67 -13.50
N ASP A 173 2.01 13.02 -13.06
CA ASP A 173 3.01 12.41 -13.95
C ASP A 173 2.53 11.06 -14.49
N ALA A 174 1.80 10.31 -13.66
CA ALA A 174 1.26 9.01 -14.05
C ALA A 174 -0.11 8.75 -13.42
N ILE A 175 -0.94 7.98 -14.15
CA ILE A 175 -2.24 7.51 -13.67
C ILE A 175 -2.30 5.98 -13.80
N LEU A 176 -2.76 5.34 -12.75
CA LEU A 176 -3.00 3.90 -12.70
C LEU A 176 -4.47 3.64 -12.35
N LEU A 177 -5.15 2.88 -13.21
CA LEU A 177 -6.54 2.51 -13.04
C LEU A 177 -6.65 1.00 -12.81
N ASP A 178 -7.03 0.59 -11.59
CA ASP A 178 -7.38 -0.80 -11.21
C ASP A 178 -8.89 -0.85 -10.92
N LEU A 179 -9.67 -0.74 -11.98
CA LEU A 179 -11.12 -0.56 -11.95
C LEU A 179 -11.81 -1.61 -12.84
N PRO A 180 -13.08 -1.95 -12.57
CA PRO A 180 -13.85 -2.85 -13.43
C PRO A 180 -14.22 -2.22 -14.78
N GLU A 181 -14.39 -0.89 -14.84
CA GLU A 181 -14.78 -0.14 -16.03
C GLU A 181 -13.76 0.96 -16.32
N HIS A 182 -13.09 0.89 -17.47
CA HIS A 182 -12.02 1.82 -17.84
C HIS A 182 -12.44 3.00 -18.74
N PRO A 183 -13.38 2.88 -19.69
CA PRO A 183 -13.63 3.96 -20.67
C PRO A 183 -14.00 5.29 -20.03
N SER A 184 -14.95 5.31 -19.09
CA SER A 184 -15.35 6.54 -18.37
C SER A 184 -14.23 7.08 -17.49
N ALA A 185 -13.53 6.18 -16.81
CA ALA A 185 -12.40 6.53 -15.95
C ALA A 185 -11.23 7.14 -16.75
N ILE A 186 -10.92 6.63 -17.95
CA ILE A 186 -9.90 7.19 -18.84
C ILE A 186 -10.30 8.61 -19.26
N GLN A 187 -11.54 8.81 -19.68
CA GLN A 187 -12.02 10.14 -20.08
C GLN A 187 -11.95 11.18 -18.96
N ALA A 188 -12.27 10.77 -17.72
CA ALA A 188 -12.18 11.63 -16.55
C ALA A 188 -10.74 11.91 -16.13
N ALA A 189 -9.86 10.92 -16.25
CA ALA A 189 -8.48 10.99 -15.77
C ALA A 189 -7.52 11.68 -16.75
N ALA A 190 -7.69 11.48 -18.06
CA ALA A 190 -6.75 11.99 -19.07
C ALA A 190 -6.44 13.49 -18.98
N PRO A 191 -7.41 14.39 -18.70
CA PRO A 191 -7.16 15.82 -18.56
C PRO A 191 -6.28 16.20 -17.35
N LEU A 192 -6.03 15.28 -16.42
CA LEU A 192 -5.18 15.48 -15.26
C LEU A 192 -3.69 15.24 -15.56
N LEU A 193 -3.37 14.57 -16.68
CA LEU A 193 -1.99 14.23 -17.03
C LEU A 193 -1.21 15.46 -17.49
N LYS A 194 0.03 15.54 -17.02
CA LYS A 194 1.05 16.41 -17.62
C LYS A 194 1.33 16.01 -19.06
N ILE A 195 1.84 16.96 -19.86
CA ILE A 195 2.36 16.64 -21.20
C ILE A 195 3.48 15.60 -21.05
N GLY A 196 3.35 14.47 -21.74
CA GLY A 196 4.26 13.32 -21.64
C GLY A 196 3.95 12.37 -20.50
N GLY A 197 2.97 12.67 -19.64
CA GLY A 197 2.46 11.76 -18.61
C GLY A 197 1.82 10.49 -19.21
N ARG A 198 1.72 9.44 -18.43
CA ARG A 198 1.24 8.13 -18.87
C ARG A 198 0.09 7.63 -18.04
N LEU A 199 -0.84 6.91 -18.69
CA LEU A 199 -1.95 6.24 -18.06
C LEU A 199 -1.88 4.74 -18.33
N SER A 200 -2.15 3.92 -17.33
CA SER A 200 -2.26 2.47 -17.44
C SER A 200 -3.58 1.98 -16.84
N CYS A 201 -4.22 1.04 -17.51
CA CYS A 201 -5.32 0.26 -16.97
C CYS A 201 -4.81 -1.14 -16.63
N TYR A 202 -5.10 -1.60 -15.41
CA TYR A 202 -4.82 -2.97 -15.01
C TYR A 202 -6.05 -3.83 -15.26
N CYS A 203 -5.92 -4.77 -16.19
CA CYS A 203 -6.97 -5.69 -16.62
C CYS A 203 -6.56 -7.13 -16.26
N PRO A 204 -6.99 -7.69 -15.12
CA PRO A 204 -6.60 -9.04 -14.71
C PRO A 204 -7.22 -10.15 -15.56
N VAL A 205 -8.28 -9.84 -16.32
CA VAL A 205 -8.98 -10.79 -17.18
C VAL A 205 -9.24 -10.19 -18.57
N SER A 206 -9.21 -11.02 -19.62
CA SER A 206 -9.34 -10.59 -21.01
C SER A 206 -10.71 -9.95 -21.33
N SER A 207 -11.77 -10.33 -20.62
CA SER A 207 -13.10 -9.72 -20.78
C SER A 207 -13.19 -8.25 -20.40
N GLN A 208 -12.15 -7.70 -19.74
CA GLN A 208 -12.06 -6.26 -19.46
C GLN A 208 -11.41 -5.45 -20.60
N LEU A 209 -10.97 -6.15 -21.68
CA LEU A 209 -10.36 -5.54 -22.86
C LEU A 209 -11.35 -5.35 -24.01
N GLU A 210 -12.57 -5.89 -23.91
CA GLU A 210 -13.67 -5.77 -24.85
C GLU A 210 -14.56 -4.55 -24.53
#